data_f3337871c71f0287a40b7ab6c9151d4b
#
_entry.id   f3337871c71f0287a40b7ab6c9151d4b
#
_cell.length_a   1.000
_cell.length_b   1.000
_cell.length_c   1.000
_cell.angle_alpha   90.00
_cell.angle_beta   90.00
_cell.angle_gamma   90.00
#
_symmetry.space_group_name_H-M   'P 1'
#
loop_
_entity.id
_entity.type
_entity.pdbx_description
1 polymer ?
#
loop_
_entity_poly.entity_id
_entity_poly.type
_entity_poly.pdbx_seq_one_letter_code
_entity_poly.pdbx_strand_id
1 'polypeptide(L)'
;MRRLSRRSALVGSGAALTAALASCAPPNPGTVNAEPTIPPADGPVTVTYWAWLKDLQKVADIFNQSQDRIRVEAVWIPGGNAGGYAKILSAVAAGGGPDIAQVELRSLPEFALAGALVDLTRYGIQEHENAYDPGAYAQAQVGESVWGVPQDTGPMATYYNREVLEGELGLQPPGTWDEFREVAGAVKDAGKQFLTLDPTDGSYLVGWMMQSGANWFRPEGDGWIVDMVGEPSMRVAEYWDGILADSLVGTGYGAFSTPWMAAAGEGNVVGAICGSWGDALIQAVPGAEGKWAAAAMPTWEDGYASGAHGGSSAAILSTSRHPAEALEFCTWMCTDPAGIDAMIEFCGIGWSPAADYIGEARQQPSEFFSGQNYNEEVIVPMAEGQNLEWTWAPLMQRVMDIIGNGMTAAINGERPLVDLLGDAQTEIVEIMQGNGLNAEEAR
;
A
#
# COMPACT_ATOMS: atom_id res chain seq x y z
N MET A 1 -46.16 35.38 -59.03
CA MET A 1 -45.52 34.09 -58.67
C MET A 1 -44.14 34.04 -59.33
N ARG A 2 -43.11 34.40 -58.66
CA ARG A 2 -41.70 34.21 -59.09
C ARG A 2 -40.91 33.58 -57.95
N ARG A 3 -40.39 32.38 -58.20
CA ARG A 3 -39.52 31.64 -57.33
C ARG A 3 -38.17 32.35 -57.25
N LEU A 4 -37.72 32.71 -56.04
CA LEU A 4 -36.36 33.17 -55.75
C LEU A 4 -35.52 31.98 -55.31
N SER A 5 -34.41 31.77 -56.03
CA SER A 5 -33.47 30.68 -55.87
C SER A 5 -32.59 30.88 -54.64
N ARG A 6 -32.38 29.81 -53.95
CA ARG A 6 -31.38 29.66 -52.84
C ARG A 6 -29.98 29.51 -53.46
N ARG A 7 -29.27 30.57 -53.74
CA ARG A 7 -27.80 30.54 -53.94
C ARG A 7 -27.29 31.99 -53.87
N SER A 8 -26.90 32.41 -52.69
CA SER A 8 -25.94 33.51 -52.45
C SER A 8 -25.94 33.89 -50.97
N ALA A 9 -25.30 33.11 -50.08
CA ALA A 9 -24.86 33.55 -48.78
C ALA A 9 -23.91 32.48 -48.17
N LEU A 10 -22.74 32.38 -48.76
CA LEU A 10 -21.63 31.56 -48.20
C LEU A 10 -20.30 32.15 -48.67
N VAL A 11 -19.99 33.35 -48.21
CA VAL A 11 -18.61 33.86 -48.19
C VAL A 11 -18.54 34.83 -47.01
N GLY A 12 -17.80 34.47 -45.96
CA GLY A 12 -17.46 35.40 -44.91
C GLY A 12 -17.68 34.85 -43.50
N SER A 13 -16.92 33.85 -43.06
CA SER A 13 -16.62 33.56 -41.67
C SER A 13 -15.70 32.32 -41.57
N GLY A 14 -14.53 32.47 -42.14
CA GLY A 14 -13.48 31.43 -42.07
C GLY A 14 -12.18 32.02 -41.52
N ALA A 15 -12.16 32.43 -40.25
CA ALA A 15 -10.91 32.78 -39.56
C ALA A 15 -11.19 33.05 -38.08
N ALA A 16 -11.52 32.02 -37.28
CA ALA A 16 -11.43 32.05 -35.80
C ALA A 16 -11.85 30.68 -35.21
N LEU A 17 -11.23 29.57 -35.63
CA LEU A 17 -11.43 28.26 -34.97
C LEU A 17 -10.21 27.34 -35.18
N THR A 18 -9.02 27.88 -34.91
CA THR A 18 -7.78 27.09 -34.90
C THR A 18 -6.84 27.48 -33.71
N ALA A 19 -7.42 27.65 -32.52
CA ALA A 19 -6.65 27.92 -31.34
C ALA A 19 -7.28 27.31 -30.06
N ALA A 20 -7.72 26.04 -30.12
CA ALA A 20 -8.24 25.36 -28.94
C ALA A 20 -8.10 23.82 -29.03
N LEU A 21 -6.96 23.36 -29.59
CA LEU A 21 -6.59 21.92 -29.53
C LEU A 21 -5.12 21.73 -29.16
N ALA A 22 -4.65 22.56 -28.26
CA ALA A 22 -3.28 22.42 -27.73
C ALA A 22 -3.31 22.63 -26.21
N SER A 23 -3.90 21.69 -25.46
CA SER A 23 -3.54 21.43 -24.08
C SER A 23 -4.39 20.27 -23.51
N CYS A 24 -4.19 19.08 -24.04
CA CYS A 24 -4.56 17.83 -23.37
C CYS A 24 -3.35 16.90 -23.41
N ALA A 25 -2.18 17.42 -23.00
CA ALA A 25 -1.13 16.57 -22.50
C ALA A 25 -1.39 16.43 -21.00
N PRO A 26 -1.39 15.22 -20.42
CA PRO A 26 -1.45 15.06 -18.98
C PRO A 26 -0.26 15.82 -18.37
N PRO A 27 -0.41 16.50 -17.22
CA PRO A 27 0.70 17.18 -16.59
C PRO A 27 1.79 16.17 -16.24
N ASN A 28 3.00 16.43 -16.68
CA ASN A 28 4.18 15.70 -16.25
C ASN A 28 4.29 15.83 -14.73
N PRO A 29 4.50 14.75 -13.94
CA PRO A 29 4.60 14.83 -12.47
C PRO A 29 5.65 15.83 -11.96
N GLY A 30 6.60 16.23 -12.79
CA GLY A 30 7.63 17.23 -12.47
C GLY A 30 7.29 18.70 -12.81
N THR A 31 6.11 18.99 -13.38
CA THR A 31 5.71 20.37 -13.74
C THR A 31 4.27 20.66 -13.36
N VAL A 32 3.90 20.41 -12.11
CA VAL A 32 2.66 20.99 -11.56
C VAL A 32 2.93 22.50 -11.44
N ASN A 33 2.32 23.30 -12.32
CA ASN A 33 2.28 24.75 -12.15
C ASN A 33 1.82 25.01 -10.72
N ALA A 34 2.64 25.72 -9.93
CA ALA A 34 2.36 25.99 -8.54
C ALA A 34 1.08 26.85 -8.44
N GLU A 35 -0.08 26.20 -8.36
CA GLU A 35 -1.29 26.93 -7.97
C GLU A 35 -1.08 27.52 -6.58
N PRO A 36 -1.59 28.72 -6.30
CA PRO A 36 -1.41 29.34 -4.99
C PRO A 36 -2.02 28.43 -3.91
N THR A 37 -1.31 28.29 -2.77
CA THR A 37 -1.84 27.59 -1.60
C THR A 37 -3.10 28.28 -1.09
N ILE A 38 -4.08 27.49 -0.64
CA ILE A 38 -5.26 28.01 0.05
C ILE A 38 -4.83 28.30 1.50
N PRO A 39 -4.91 29.55 1.98
CA PRO A 39 -4.55 29.87 3.34
C PRO A 39 -5.55 29.26 4.34
N PRO A 40 -5.12 29.02 5.60
CA PRO A 40 -6.05 28.60 6.65
C PRO A 40 -7.25 29.56 6.77
N ALA A 41 -8.39 29.00 7.14
CA ALA A 41 -9.60 29.78 7.32
C ALA A 41 -9.55 30.69 8.57
N ASP A 42 -10.17 31.85 8.50
CA ASP A 42 -10.23 32.78 9.63
C ASP A 42 -11.18 32.35 10.76
N GLY A 43 -11.99 31.30 10.57
CA GLY A 43 -12.99 30.80 11.51
C GLY A 43 -13.14 29.30 11.53
N PRO A 44 -14.06 28.75 12.34
CA PRO A 44 -14.29 27.30 12.40
C PRO A 44 -14.71 26.73 11.06
N VAL A 45 -14.12 25.55 10.73
CA VAL A 45 -14.37 24.80 9.49
C VAL A 45 -14.80 23.38 9.78
N THR A 46 -15.48 22.77 8.81
CA THR A 46 -15.73 21.33 8.79
C THR A 46 -14.89 20.70 7.69
N VAL A 47 -14.10 19.69 8.07
CA VAL A 47 -13.29 18.85 7.18
C VAL A 47 -13.95 17.47 7.10
N THR A 48 -14.15 16.97 5.90
CA THR A 48 -14.75 15.65 5.66
C THR A 48 -13.71 14.62 5.30
N TYR A 49 -13.83 13.40 5.85
CA TYR A 49 -12.89 12.31 5.59
C TYR A 49 -13.64 11.04 5.14
N TRP A 50 -13.39 10.59 3.89
CA TRP A 50 -13.90 9.33 3.39
C TRP A 50 -12.87 8.21 3.56
N ALA A 51 -13.22 7.18 4.31
CA ALA A 51 -12.33 6.06 4.61
C ALA A 51 -13.10 4.74 4.72
N TRP A 52 -12.39 3.64 4.55
CA TRP A 52 -12.92 2.29 4.86
C TRP A 52 -12.52 1.81 6.26
N LEU A 53 -11.77 2.63 7.00
CA LEU A 53 -11.48 2.38 8.40
C LEU A 53 -12.76 2.32 9.23
N LYS A 54 -12.86 1.28 10.02
CA LYS A 54 -13.95 1.13 10.98
C LYS A 54 -13.87 2.25 12.03
N ASP A 55 -15.01 2.70 12.49
CA ASP A 55 -15.13 3.59 13.66
C ASP A 55 -14.24 4.88 13.63
N LEU A 56 -13.76 5.30 12.46
CA LEU A 56 -12.90 6.48 12.31
C LEU A 56 -13.54 7.76 12.89
N GLN A 57 -14.88 7.83 12.94
CA GLN A 57 -15.55 8.96 13.59
C GLN A 57 -15.20 9.09 15.09
N LYS A 58 -14.94 7.98 15.78
CA LYS A 58 -14.51 8.03 17.19
C LYS A 58 -13.15 8.68 17.36
N VAL A 59 -12.23 8.45 16.43
CA VAL A 59 -10.92 9.14 16.38
C VAL A 59 -11.12 10.63 16.14
N ALA A 60 -11.95 10.97 15.13
CA ALA A 60 -12.31 12.35 14.84
C ALA A 60 -12.96 13.05 16.02
N ASP A 61 -13.81 12.38 16.80
CA ASP A 61 -14.49 12.95 17.97
C ASP A 61 -13.51 13.32 19.10
N ILE A 62 -12.41 12.58 19.27
CA ILE A 62 -11.35 12.95 20.23
C ILE A 62 -10.68 14.27 19.80
N PHE A 63 -10.32 14.37 18.52
CA PHE A 63 -9.77 15.61 17.96
C PHE A 63 -10.76 16.77 18.08
N ASN A 64 -12.02 16.56 17.70
CA ASN A 64 -13.08 17.56 17.77
C ASN A 64 -13.33 18.09 19.20
N GLN A 65 -13.07 17.25 20.23
CA GLN A 65 -13.22 17.66 21.64
C GLN A 65 -12.01 18.40 22.18
N SER A 66 -10.86 18.31 21.54
CA SER A 66 -9.61 18.93 21.99
C SER A 66 -9.45 20.40 21.57
N GLN A 67 -10.23 20.86 20.60
CA GLN A 67 -10.16 22.22 20.02
C GLN A 67 -11.49 22.63 19.37
N ASP A 68 -11.68 23.92 19.06
CA ASP A 68 -12.94 24.50 18.55
C ASP A 68 -12.86 24.98 17.08
N ARG A 69 -11.69 24.86 16.43
CA ARG A 69 -11.43 25.47 15.11
C ARG A 69 -11.74 24.54 13.94
N ILE A 70 -11.46 23.26 14.07
CA ILE A 70 -11.63 22.26 13.04
C ILE A 70 -12.60 21.19 13.54
N ARG A 71 -13.67 20.96 12.78
CA ARG A 71 -14.57 19.83 12.99
C ARG A 71 -14.36 18.80 11.92
N VAL A 72 -14.00 17.58 12.28
CA VAL A 72 -13.81 16.47 11.35
C VAL A 72 -15.04 15.57 11.35
N GLU A 73 -15.55 15.25 10.17
CA GLU A 73 -16.67 14.33 9.93
C GLU A 73 -16.20 13.17 9.05
N ALA A 74 -16.12 11.97 9.63
CA ALA A 74 -15.72 10.77 8.91
C ALA A 74 -16.93 10.07 8.28
N VAL A 75 -16.77 9.63 7.04
CA VAL A 75 -17.76 8.88 6.28
C VAL A 75 -17.16 7.58 5.82
N TRP A 76 -17.78 6.47 6.21
CA TRP A 76 -17.35 5.16 5.73
C TRP A 76 -17.67 4.96 4.25
N ILE A 77 -16.70 4.43 3.50
CA ILE A 77 -16.83 4.03 2.10
C ILE A 77 -16.27 2.60 1.92
N PRO A 78 -16.64 1.87 0.86
CA PRO A 78 -15.97 0.61 0.53
C PRO A 78 -14.47 0.79 0.36
N GLY A 79 -13.70 -0.27 0.61
CA GLY A 79 -12.25 -0.27 0.37
C GLY A 79 -11.87 0.09 -1.06
N GLY A 80 -10.65 0.56 -1.28
CA GLY A 80 -10.17 1.13 -2.54
C GLY A 80 -10.62 0.35 -3.77
N ASN A 81 -10.12 -0.88 -3.94
CA ASN A 81 -10.45 -1.74 -5.07
C ASN A 81 -11.89 -2.30 -5.04
N ALA A 82 -12.58 -2.23 -3.91
CA ALA A 82 -14.00 -2.60 -3.80
C ALA A 82 -14.96 -1.47 -4.20
N GLY A 83 -14.47 -0.48 -4.96
CA GLY A 83 -15.23 0.65 -5.50
C GLY A 83 -14.95 2.00 -4.84
N GLY A 84 -14.17 2.03 -3.75
CA GLY A 84 -13.82 3.26 -3.05
C GLY A 84 -13.06 4.24 -3.94
N TYR A 85 -12.04 3.77 -4.65
CA TYR A 85 -11.25 4.61 -5.56
C TYR A 85 -12.08 5.20 -6.69
N ALA A 86 -12.92 4.39 -7.34
CA ALA A 86 -13.81 4.88 -8.38
C ALA A 86 -14.77 5.96 -7.86
N LYS A 87 -15.27 5.82 -6.62
CA LYS A 87 -16.14 6.82 -5.96
C LYS A 87 -15.38 8.13 -5.71
N ILE A 88 -14.15 8.05 -5.17
CA ILE A 88 -13.32 9.23 -4.88
C ILE A 88 -12.97 9.98 -6.17
N LEU A 89 -12.40 9.28 -7.17
CA LEU A 89 -11.99 9.88 -8.43
C LEU A 89 -13.16 10.48 -9.20
N SER A 90 -14.34 9.83 -9.18
CA SER A 90 -15.55 10.38 -9.79
C SER A 90 -16.03 11.67 -9.09
N ALA A 91 -15.91 11.74 -7.77
CA ALA A 91 -16.29 12.93 -7.01
C ALA A 91 -15.33 14.10 -7.31
N VAL A 92 -14.03 13.85 -7.35
CA VAL A 92 -13.00 14.86 -7.73
C VAL A 92 -13.23 15.35 -9.17
N ALA A 93 -13.45 14.46 -10.13
CA ALA A 93 -13.72 14.81 -11.50
C ALA A 93 -15.00 15.66 -11.66
N ALA A 94 -15.97 15.52 -10.76
CA ALA A 94 -17.16 16.36 -10.69
C ALA A 94 -16.94 17.70 -9.97
N GLY A 95 -15.72 17.99 -9.50
CA GLY A 95 -15.37 19.22 -8.77
C GLY A 95 -15.85 19.24 -7.30
N GLY A 96 -16.02 18.06 -6.70
CA GLY A 96 -16.49 17.88 -5.32
C GLY A 96 -15.79 16.69 -4.64
N GLY A 97 -16.39 16.22 -3.56
CA GLY A 97 -15.83 15.09 -2.78
C GLY A 97 -15.51 15.52 -1.35
N PRO A 98 -14.84 14.66 -0.57
CA PRO A 98 -14.37 14.99 0.76
C PRO A 98 -13.10 15.85 0.69
N ASP A 99 -12.67 16.38 1.84
CA ASP A 99 -11.38 17.04 1.97
C ASP A 99 -10.24 16.02 2.05
N ILE A 100 -10.46 14.90 2.75
CA ILE A 100 -9.53 13.83 2.97
C ILE A 100 -10.12 12.52 2.44
N ALA A 101 -9.31 11.71 1.81
CA ALA A 101 -9.67 10.33 1.45
C ALA A 101 -8.58 9.36 1.90
N GLN A 102 -9.00 8.18 2.37
CA GLN A 102 -8.05 7.08 2.56
C GLN A 102 -7.62 6.58 1.19
N VAL A 103 -6.30 6.51 0.96
CA VAL A 103 -5.67 5.99 -0.25
C VAL A 103 -4.49 5.12 0.16
N GLU A 104 -4.39 3.90 -0.36
CA GLU A 104 -3.21 3.06 -0.10
C GLU A 104 -1.95 3.75 -0.60
N LEU A 105 -0.84 3.61 0.12
CA LEU A 105 0.45 4.23 -0.24
C LEU A 105 0.85 3.92 -1.69
N ARG A 106 0.66 2.67 -2.11
CA ARG A 106 0.94 2.21 -3.49
C ARG A 106 0.09 2.91 -4.57
N SER A 107 -1.05 3.47 -4.21
CA SER A 107 -1.99 4.12 -5.15
C SER A 107 -1.82 5.63 -5.21
N LEU A 108 -1.03 6.23 -4.32
CA LEU A 108 -0.79 7.69 -4.31
C LEU A 108 -0.26 8.22 -5.64
N PRO A 109 0.72 7.58 -6.32
CA PRO A 109 1.22 8.07 -7.60
C PRO A 109 0.13 8.11 -8.69
N GLU A 110 -0.78 7.14 -8.71
CA GLU A 110 -1.90 7.10 -9.67
C GLU A 110 -2.90 8.24 -9.41
N PHE A 111 -3.25 8.48 -8.16
CA PHE A 111 -4.12 9.59 -7.77
C PHE A 111 -3.47 10.95 -8.03
N ALA A 112 -2.16 11.08 -7.80
CA ALA A 112 -1.40 12.28 -8.13
C ALA A 112 -1.37 12.54 -9.65
N LEU A 113 -1.13 11.50 -10.45
CA LEU A 113 -1.17 11.57 -11.91
C LEU A 113 -2.55 12.00 -12.42
N ALA A 114 -3.62 11.54 -11.79
CA ALA A 114 -4.99 11.96 -12.09
C ALA A 114 -5.31 13.42 -11.68
N GLY A 115 -4.37 14.12 -11.03
CA GLY A 115 -4.58 15.46 -10.48
C GLY A 115 -5.58 15.50 -9.32
N ALA A 116 -5.78 14.36 -8.66
CA ALA A 116 -6.78 14.22 -7.60
C ALA A 116 -6.28 14.63 -6.20
N LEU A 117 -4.96 14.82 -6.03
CA LEU A 117 -4.33 15.08 -4.74
C LEU A 117 -3.69 16.46 -4.67
N VAL A 118 -3.56 16.95 -3.45
CA VAL A 118 -2.76 18.12 -3.11
C VAL A 118 -1.33 17.66 -2.83
N ASP A 119 -0.34 18.33 -3.40
CA ASP A 119 1.06 18.20 -2.99
C ASP A 119 1.26 18.84 -1.61
N LEU A 120 1.47 18.01 -0.59
CA LEU A 120 1.54 18.43 0.80
C LEU A 120 2.84 19.19 1.13
N THR A 121 3.87 19.10 0.28
CA THR A 121 5.09 19.90 0.44
C THR A 121 4.81 21.40 0.42
N ARG A 122 3.75 21.79 -0.29
CA ARG A 122 3.27 23.18 -0.38
C ARG A 122 2.59 23.67 0.89
N TYR A 123 2.26 22.75 1.81
CA TYR A 123 1.60 23.02 3.09
C TYR A 123 2.49 22.70 4.29
N GLY A 124 3.77 22.43 4.05
CA GLY A 124 4.78 22.29 5.11
C GLY A 124 4.87 20.92 5.75
N ILE A 125 4.40 19.84 5.08
CA ILE A 125 4.49 18.48 5.64
C ILE A 125 5.95 18.10 6.00
N GLN A 126 6.95 18.64 5.31
CA GLN A 126 8.37 18.40 5.58
C GLN A 126 8.81 18.85 6.98
N GLU A 127 8.11 19.81 7.58
CA GLU A 127 8.38 20.25 8.97
C GLU A 127 8.07 19.14 9.98
N HIS A 128 7.24 18.16 9.57
CA HIS A 128 6.82 17.01 10.35
C HIS A 128 7.51 15.70 9.95
N GLU A 129 8.42 15.71 8.96
CA GLU A 129 9.06 14.49 8.43
C GLU A 129 9.64 13.60 9.52
N ASN A 130 10.38 14.19 10.47
CA ASN A 130 10.99 13.45 11.59
C ASN A 130 9.98 12.87 12.61
N ALA A 131 8.71 13.22 12.51
CA ALA A 131 7.66 12.63 13.35
C ALA A 131 7.12 11.30 12.78
N TYR A 132 7.48 10.99 11.52
CA TYR A 132 7.08 9.77 10.84
C TYR A 132 8.21 8.75 10.80
N ASP A 133 7.84 7.46 10.79
CA ASP A 133 8.74 6.39 10.41
C ASP A 133 9.30 6.66 9.01
N PRO A 134 10.62 6.55 8.80
CA PRO A 134 11.23 6.88 7.50
C PRO A 134 10.68 6.03 6.34
N GLY A 135 10.39 4.74 6.57
CA GLY A 135 9.82 3.84 5.57
C GLY A 135 8.38 4.22 5.19
N ALA A 136 7.58 4.65 6.18
CA ALA A 136 6.23 5.15 5.96
C ALA A 136 6.24 6.44 5.13
N TYR A 137 7.10 7.38 5.50
CA TYR A 137 7.20 8.67 4.82
C TYR A 137 7.73 8.54 3.39
N ALA A 138 8.76 7.71 3.18
CA ALA A 138 9.32 7.45 1.85
C ALA A 138 8.27 6.89 0.87
N GLN A 139 7.38 6.01 1.33
CA GLN A 139 6.32 5.44 0.49
C GLN A 139 5.22 6.46 0.11
N ALA A 140 5.10 7.58 0.82
CA ALA A 140 4.17 8.65 0.48
C ALA A 140 4.77 9.69 -0.49
N GLN A 141 6.06 9.54 -0.85
CA GLN A 141 6.78 10.45 -1.75
C GLN A 141 6.83 9.93 -3.19
N VAL A 142 6.80 10.87 -4.13
CA VAL A 142 7.18 10.64 -5.52
C VAL A 142 8.04 11.84 -5.96
N GLY A 143 9.30 11.61 -6.19
CA GLY A 143 10.28 12.69 -6.41
C GLY A 143 10.40 13.57 -5.16
N GLU A 144 10.21 14.87 -5.31
CA GLU A 144 10.28 15.83 -4.20
C GLU A 144 8.92 16.10 -3.53
N SER A 145 7.83 15.54 -4.07
CA SER A 145 6.45 15.78 -3.60
C SER A 145 5.96 14.70 -2.66
N VAL A 146 5.17 15.09 -1.64
CA VAL A 146 4.47 14.19 -0.70
C VAL A 146 2.99 14.25 -0.97
N TRP A 147 2.36 13.11 -1.25
CA TRP A 147 0.99 13.02 -1.77
C TRP A 147 -0.04 12.53 -0.76
N GLY A 148 0.38 12.14 0.43
CA GLY A 148 -0.51 11.73 1.52
C GLY A 148 0.22 11.71 2.84
N VAL A 149 -0.53 11.79 3.93
CA VAL A 149 -0.01 11.59 5.29
C VAL A 149 -0.07 10.10 5.58
N PRO A 150 1.05 9.40 5.81
CA PRO A 150 1.01 7.99 6.18
C PRO A 150 0.18 7.78 7.44
N GLN A 151 -0.80 6.89 7.39
CA GLN A 151 -1.69 6.63 8.53
C GLN A 151 -1.54 5.23 9.12
N ASP A 152 -1.08 4.28 8.32
CA ASP A 152 -0.63 2.97 8.75
C ASP A 152 0.38 2.41 7.74
N THR A 153 1.20 1.47 8.18
CA THR A 153 2.14 0.75 7.34
C THR A 153 2.01 -0.75 7.55
N GLY A 154 2.66 -1.52 6.69
CA GLY A 154 2.61 -2.97 6.74
C GLY A 154 4.00 -3.61 6.68
N PRO A 155 4.94 -3.32 7.62
CA PRO A 155 6.17 -4.09 7.68
C PRO A 155 5.83 -5.58 7.81
N MET A 156 6.48 -6.40 6.98
CA MET A 156 6.20 -7.83 6.95
C MET A 156 6.94 -8.55 8.06
N ALA A 157 6.26 -9.53 8.66
CA ALA A 157 6.82 -10.42 9.67
C ALA A 157 6.31 -11.85 9.45
N THR A 158 6.94 -12.81 10.09
CA THR A 158 6.48 -14.18 10.18
C THR A 158 5.61 -14.34 11.42
N TYR A 159 4.37 -14.76 11.23
CA TYR A 159 3.48 -15.19 12.31
C TYR A 159 3.33 -16.71 12.23
N TYR A 160 3.46 -17.41 13.34
CA TYR A 160 3.42 -18.87 13.32
C TYR A 160 2.75 -19.47 14.56
N ASN A 161 2.13 -20.64 14.38
CA ASN A 161 1.59 -21.44 15.47
C ASN A 161 2.75 -22.13 16.20
N ARG A 162 3.15 -21.53 17.33
CA ARG A 162 4.27 -21.96 18.15
C ARG A 162 4.06 -23.36 18.74
N GLU A 163 2.81 -23.67 19.14
CA GLU A 163 2.47 -24.99 19.68
C GLU A 163 2.76 -26.10 18.65
N VAL A 164 2.45 -25.83 17.37
CA VAL A 164 2.70 -26.79 16.29
C VAL A 164 4.15 -26.77 15.85
N LEU A 165 4.71 -25.61 15.51
CA LEU A 165 6.05 -25.54 14.93
C LEU A 165 7.12 -25.99 15.92
N GLU A 166 7.17 -25.38 17.12
CA GLU A 166 8.17 -25.69 18.15
C GLU A 166 7.77 -26.90 18.98
N GLY A 167 6.48 -26.99 19.40
CA GLY A 167 6.01 -28.01 20.33
C GLY A 167 5.84 -29.38 19.68
N GLU A 168 5.11 -29.48 18.56
CA GLU A 168 4.86 -30.76 17.92
C GLU A 168 5.99 -31.20 16.98
N LEU A 169 6.52 -30.27 16.15
CA LEU A 169 7.48 -30.59 15.12
C LEU A 169 8.93 -30.39 15.56
N GLY A 170 9.18 -29.67 16.66
CA GLY A 170 10.53 -29.38 17.16
C GLY A 170 11.36 -28.47 16.25
N LEU A 171 10.69 -27.69 15.41
CA LEU A 171 11.30 -26.75 14.45
C LEU A 171 11.32 -25.33 15.05
N GLN A 172 12.19 -24.48 14.49
CA GLN A 172 12.22 -23.06 14.81
C GLN A 172 11.72 -22.23 13.62
N PRO A 173 11.17 -21.00 13.84
CA PRO A 173 10.86 -20.14 12.73
C PRO A 173 12.11 -19.82 11.92
N PRO A 174 12.04 -19.82 10.56
CA PRO A 174 13.20 -19.64 9.72
C PRO A 174 13.69 -18.19 9.75
N GLY A 175 15.00 -17.96 9.88
CA GLY A 175 15.64 -16.65 9.82
C GLY A 175 16.14 -16.25 8.44
N THR A 176 16.33 -17.24 7.54
CA THR A 176 16.74 -17.03 6.15
C THR A 176 15.79 -17.72 5.18
N TRP A 177 15.81 -17.32 3.91
CA TRP A 177 15.00 -17.97 2.89
C TRP A 177 15.44 -19.41 2.61
N ASP A 178 16.72 -19.73 2.79
CA ASP A 178 17.19 -21.11 2.70
C ASP A 178 16.62 -21.97 3.84
N GLU A 179 16.66 -21.47 5.08
CA GLU A 179 16.03 -22.13 6.22
C GLU A 179 14.51 -22.25 6.05
N PHE A 180 13.85 -21.26 5.41
CA PHE A 180 12.42 -21.34 5.11
C PHE A 180 12.12 -22.55 4.23
N ARG A 181 12.93 -22.81 3.20
CA ARG A 181 12.77 -23.98 2.32
C ARG A 181 12.88 -25.28 3.11
N GLU A 182 13.84 -25.38 4.01
CA GLU A 182 14.05 -26.56 4.86
C GLU A 182 12.88 -26.77 5.82
N VAL A 183 12.46 -25.71 6.52
CA VAL A 183 11.35 -25.75 7.48
C VAL A 183 10.03 -26.06 6.77
N ALA A 184 9.74 -25.42 5.64
CA ALA A 184 8.54 -25.68 4.85
C ALA A 184 8.49 -27.14 4.35
N GLY A 185 9.66 -27.72 3.98
CA GLY A 185 9.79 -29.13 3.63
C GLY A 185 9.44 -30.06 4.79
N ALA A 186 10.01 -29.81 5.97
CA ALA A 186 9.72 -30.61 7.15
C ALA A 186 8.23 -30.49 7.61
N VAL A 187 7.64 -29.31 7.51
CA VAL A 187 6.21 -29.08 7.80
C VAL A 187 5.34 -29.86 6.79
N LYS A 188 5.71 -29.86 5.51
CA LYS A 188 5.02 -30.66 4.45
C LYS A 188 5.12 -32.15 4.73
N ASP A 189 6.29 -32.66 5.11
CA ASP A 189 6.48 -34.08 5.44
C ASP A 189 5.63 -34.53 6.63
N ALA A 190 5.30 -33.59 7.53
CA ALA A 190 4.34 -33.80 8.61
C ALA A 190 2.86 -33.73 8.18
N GLY A 191 2.59 -33.53 6.89
CA GLY A 191 1.24 -33.41 6.33
C GLY A 191 0.56 -32.05 6.56
N LYS A 192 1.34 -31.03 6.87
CA LYS A 192 0.90 -29.66 7.15
C LYS A 192 1.42 -28.67 6.07
N GLN A 193 1.03 -27.41 6.17
CA GLN A 193 1.51 -26.33 5.30
C GLN A 193 2.11 -25.22 6.17
N PHE A 194 3.32 -24.74 5.81
CA PHE A 194 3.89 -23.61 6.55
C PHE A 194 3.04 -22.35 6.30
N LEU A 195 2.84 -21.99 5.04
CA LEU A 195 1.96 -20.88 4.63
C LEU A 195 1.15 -21.25 3.38
N THR A 196 0.17 -20.41 3.06
CA THR A 196 -0.61 -20.52 1.82
C THR A 196 -0.53 -19.21 1.05
N LEU A 197 -0.50 -19.31 -0.27
CA LEU A 197 -0.50 -18.17 -1.19
C LEU A 197 -1.90 -17.96 -1.76
N ASP A 198 -2.34 -16.71 -1.81
CA ASP A 198 -3.48 -16.33 -2.63
C ASP A 198 -3.02 -16.23 -4.10
N PRO A 199 -3.60 -17.01 -5.01
CA PRO A 199 -3.19 -16.98 -6.40
C PRO A 199 -3.49 -15.64 -7.10
N THR A 200 -4.35 -14.82 -6.52
CA THR A 200 -4.78 -13.55 -7.12
C THR A 200 -4.14 -12.30 -6.47
N ASP A 201 -3.43 -12.49 -5.35
CA ASP A 201 -2.80 -11.39 -4.63
C ASP A 201 -1.30 -11.28 -4.91
N GLY A 202 -0.94 -10.41 -5.85
CA GLY A 202 0.46 -10.11 -6.15
C GLY A 202 1.20 -9.31 -5.07
N SER A 203 0.53 -8.83 -4.03
CA SER A 203 1.13 -7.98 -2.99
C SER A 203 2.22 -8.70 -2.21
N TYR A 204 2.09 -10.01 -1.99
CA TYR A 204 3.12 -10.83 -1.36
C TYR A 204 4.42 -10.81 -2.16
N LEU A 205 4.33 -11.07 -3.47
CA LEU A 205 5.49 -11.07 -4.35
C LEU A 205 6.18 -9.70 -4.35
N VAL A 206 5.40 -8.62 -4.44
CA VAL A 206 5.92 -7.25 -4.38
C VAL A 206 6.66 -7.00 -3.07
N GLY A 207 6.10 -7.41 -1.94
CA GLY A 207 6.75 -7.27 -0.62
C GLY A 207 8.07 -8.05 -0.54
N TRP A 208 8.15 -9.25 -1.10
CA TRP A 208 9.40 -10.02 -1.16
C TRP A 208 10.43 -9.41 -2.10
N MET A 209 9.99 -8.79 -3.22
CA MET A 209 10.87 -8.02 -4.10
C MET A 209 11.45 -6.80 -3.40
N MET A 210 10.62 -6.04 -2.68
CA MET A 210 11.09 -4.91 -1.85
C MET A 210 12.18 -5.37 -0.87
N GLN A 211 11.92 -6.45 -0.13
CA GLN A 211 12.84 -7.01 0.85
C GLN A 211 14.17 -7.46 0.22
N SER A 212 14.15 -7.99 -1.00
CA SER A 212 15.36 -8.45 -1.70
C SER A 212 16.29 -7.32 -2.16
N GLY A 213 15.83 -6.05 -2.06
CA GLY A 213 16.56 -4.88 -2.58
C GLY A 213 16.18 -4.50 -4.01
N ALA A 214 15.11 -5.10 -4.57
CA ALA A 214 14.60 -4.65 -5.86
C ALA A 214 14.03 -3.23 -5.75
N ASN A 215 14.10 -2.49 -6.84
CA ASN A 215 13.44 -1.19 -7.02
C ASN A 215 12.92 -1.11 -8.45
N TRP A 216 11.67 -1.57 -8.63
CA TRP A 216 11.08 -1.76 -9.95
C TRP A 216 10.85 -0.47 -10.73
N PHE A 217 10.66 0.64 -10.04
CA PHE A 217 10.33 1.91 -10.66
C PHE A 217 11.20 3.01 -10.10
N ARG A 218 11.94 3.67 -10.98
CA ARG A 218 12.84 4.75 -10.60
C ARG A 218 12.56 5.98 -11.47
N PRO A 219 12.18 7.13 -10.87
CA PRO A 219 12.06 8.36 -11.62
C PRO A 219 13.45 8.79 -12.08
N GLU A 220 13.59 9.14 -13.38
CA GLU A 220 14.84 9.66 -13.97
C GLU A 220 14.56 10.80 -14.94
N GLY A 221 15.01 12.00 -14.63
CA GLY A 221 14.72 13.20 -15.42
C GLY A 221 13.21 13.50 -15.46
N ASP A 222 12.64 13.43 -16.67
CA ASP A 222 11.19 13.60 -16.91
C ASP A 222 10.48 12.27 -17.17
N GLY A 223 11.11 11.15 -16.87
CA GLY A 223 10.61 9.80 -17.16
C GLY A 223 10.81 8.80 -16.02
N TRP A 224 10.64 7.54 -16.39
CA TRP A 224 10.71 6.40 -15.49
C TRP A 224 11.61 5.31 -16.07
N ILE A 225 12.46 4.75 -15.25
CA ILE A 225 13.16 3.50 -15.55
C ILE A 225 12.41 2.36 -14.86
N VAL A 226 12.07 1.33 -15.63
CA VAL A 226 11.38 0.12 -15.14
C VAL A 226 12.40 -1.03 -15.10
N ASP A 227 12.64 -1.59 -13.91
CA ASP A 227 13.63 -2.62 -13.63
C ASP A 227 13.02 -3.77 -12.82
N MET A 228 12.18 -4.56 -13.47
CA MET A 228 11.55 -5.74 -12.85
C MET A 228 12.39 -7.01 -12.99
N VAL A 229 13.42 -6.98 -13.83
CA VAL A 229 14.30 -8.16 -14.12
C VAL A 229 15.71 -8.00 -13.55
N GLY A 230 15.92 -6.99 -12.70
CA GLY A 230 17.19 -6.84 -11.97
C GLY A 230 17.51 -8.06 -11.11
N GLU A 231 18.78 -8.24 -10.77
CA GLU A 231 19.28 -9.42 -10.05
C GLU A 231 18.48 -9.71 -8.76
N PRO A 232 18.12 -8.72 -7.89
CA PRO A 232 17.31 -9.00 -6.69
C PRO A 232 15.94 -9.59 -7.02
N SER A 233 15.28 -9.09 -8.08
CA SER A 233 13.97 -9.59 -8.52
C SER A 233 14.06 -11.02 -9.08
N MET A 234 15.04 -11.28 -9.92
CA MET A 234 15.22 -12.59 -10.52
C MET A 234 15.54 -13.65 -9.46
N ARG A 235 16.37 -13.34 -8.48
CA ARG A 235 16.66 -14.22 -7.32
C ARG A 235 15.37 -14.64 -6.59
N VAL A 236 14.48 -13.69 -6.31
CA VAL A 236 13.18 -13.97 -5.67
C VAL A 236 12.31 -14.85 -6.56
N ALA A 237 12.21 -14.54 -7.86
CA ALA A 237 11.42 -15.31 -8.80
C ALA A 237 11.90 -16.75 -8.93
N GLU A 238 13.21 -16.97 -9.11
CA GLU A 238 13.83 -18.31 -9.18
C GLU A 238 13.58 -19.11 -7.89
N TYR A 239 13.72 -18.46 -6.74
CA TYR A 239 13.47 -19.09 -5.44
C TYR A 239 12.01 -19.57 -5.32
N TRP A 240 11.04 -18.71 -5.62
CA TRP A 240 9.63 -19.04 -5.50
C TRP A 240 9.15 -20.00 -6.57
N ASP A 241 9.71 -19.99 -7.78
CA ASP A 241 9.50 -21.06 -8.78
C ASP A 241 9.91 -22.42 -8.22
N GLY A 242 11.05 -22.48 -7.52
CA GLY A 242 11.49 -23.69 -6.83
C GLY A 242 10.56 -24.12 -5.68
N ILE A 243 10.09 -23.19 -4.86
CA ILE A 243 9.14 -23.44 -3.77
C ILE A 243 7.82 -24.01 -4.31
N LEU A 244 7.30 -23.45 -5.41
CA LEU A 244 6.08 -23.91 -6.07
C LEU A 244 6.27 -25.29 -6.73
N ALA A 245 7.36 -25.50 -7.44
CA ALA A 245 7.68 -26.78 -8.08
C ALA A 245 7.76 -27.93 -7.07
N ASP A 246 8.35 -27.67 -5.91
CA ASP A 246 8.46 -28.63 -4.81
C ASP A 246 7.17 -28.69 -3.94
N SER A 247 6.15 -27.88 -4.24
CA SER A 247 4.88 -27.80 -3.49
C SER A 247 5.11 -27.61 -1.99
N LEU A 248 5.99 -26.70 -1.60
CA LEU A 248 6.36 -26.44 -0.19
C LEU A 248 5.39 -25.50 0.52
N VAL A 249 4.46 -24.88 -0.21
CA VAL A 249 3.41 -23.98 0.31
C VAL A 249 2.05 -24.39 -0.24
N GLY A 250 1.00 -24.03 0.49
CA GLY A 250 -0.38 -24.25 0.04
C GLY A 250 -0.81 -23.24 -1.02
N THR A 251 -1.58 -23.71 -2.01
CA THR A 251 -2.09 -22.87 -3.11
C THR A 251 -3.60 -23.05 -3.35
N GLY A 252 -4.27 -23.82 -2.51
CA GLY A 252 -5.70 -24.11 -2.65
C GLY A 252 -6.63 -23.01 -2.14
N TYR A 253 -6.12 -22.11 -1.31
CA TYR A 253 -6.87 -20.97 -0.74
C TYR A 253 -5.87 -19.93 -0.21
N GLY A 254 -6.25 -18.66 -0.30
CA GLY A 254 -5.43 -17.55 0.19
C GLY A 254 -5.41 -17.45 1.71
N ALA A 255 -4.36 -16.83 2.25
CA ALA A 255 -4.26 -16.52 3.66
C ALA A 255 -5.47 -15.69 4.12
N PHE A 256 -5.88 -15.89 5.38
CA PHE A 256 -7.00 -15.21 6.05
C PHE A 256 -8.38 -15.46 5.45
N SER A 257 -8.53 -16.30 4.43
CA SER A 257 -9.83 -16.76 3.94
C SER A 257 -10.51 -17.68 4.97
N THR A 258 -11.81 -17.93 4.83
CA THR A 258 -12.54 -18.85 5.73
C THR A 258 -11.92 -20.24 5.80
N PRO A 259 -11.51 -20.88 4.68
CA PRO A 259 -10.78 -22.16 4.73
C PRO A 259 -9.44 -22.05 5.46
N TRP A 260 -8.71 -20.96 5.25
CA TRP A 260 -7.45 -20.71 5.96
C TRP A 260 -7.66 -20.62 7.48
N MET A 261 -8.67 -19.84 7.93
CA MET A 261 -8.99 -19.69 9.35
C MET A 261 -9.29 -21.04 10.01
N ALA A 262 -10.02 -21.91 9.32
CA ALA A 262 -10.30 -23.28 9.80
C ALA A 262 -9.03 -24.12 9.89
N ALA A 263 -8.22 -24.14 8.83
CA ALA A 263 -6.96 -24.91 8.76
C ALA A 263 -5.92 -24.42 9.79
N ALA A 264 -5.82 -23.10 10.01
CA ALA A 264 -4.96 -22.51 11.03
C ALA A 264 -5.43 -22.86 12.46
N GLY A 265 -6.75 -22.83 12.72
CA GLY A 265 -7.33 -23.26 14.00
C GLY A 265 -7.12 -24.74 14.30
N GLU A 266 -7.05 -25.60 13.28
CA GLU A 266 -6.76 -27.02 13.37
C GLU A 266 -5.24 -27.32 13.41
N GLY A 267 -4.38 -26.32 13.24
CA GLY A 267 -2.92 -26.49 13.16
C GLY A 267 -2.44 -27.15 11.85
N ASN A 268 -3.24 -27.14 10.79
CA ASN A 268 -2.88 -27.67 9.47
C ASN A 268 -2.14 -26.61 8.63
N VAL A 269 -2.41 -25.32 8.87
CA VAL A 269 -1.56 -24.20 8.39
C VAL A 269 -0.83 -23.64 9.60
N VAL A 270 0.49 -23.61 9.51
CA VAL A 270 1.37 -23.35 10.66
C VAL A 270 1.73 -21.89 10.76
N GLY A 271 1.70 -21.12 9.68
CA GLY A 271 2.09 -19.72 9.72
C GLY A 271 1.57 -18.88 8.55
N ALA A 272 1.97 -17.62 8.59
CA ALA A 272 1.79 -16.62 7.54
C ALA A 272 2.97 -15.65 7.56
N ILE A 273 3.39 -15.18 6.38
CA ILE A 273 4.34 -14.07 6.24
C ILE A 273 3.57 -12.94 5.59
N CYS A 274 3.27 -11.89 6.34
CA CYS A 274 2.41 -10.80 5.88
C CYS A 274 2.72 -9.51 6.63
N GLY A 275 2.09 -8.41 6.23
CA GLY A 275 2.18 -7.15 6.94
C GLY A 275 1.71 -7.24 8.40
N SER A 276 2.13 -6.29 9.21
CA SER A 276 1.82 -6.22 10.66
C SER A 276 0.33 -6.28 10.98
N TRP A 277 -0.54 -5.84 10.04
CA TRP A 277 -2.01 -5.95 10.17
C TRP A 277 -2.52 -7.40 10.28
N GLY A 278 -1.69 -8.39 9.92
CA GLY A 278 -2.03 -9.81 10.03
C GLY A 278 -2.23 -10.27 11.47
N ASP A 279 -1.65 -9.59 12.45
CA ASP A 279 -1.83 -9.87 13.88
C ASP A 279 -3.30 -9.85 14.30
N ALA A 280 -4.04 -8.81 13.90
CA ALA A 280 -5.47 -8.67 14.18
C ALA A 280 -6.31 -9.78 13.52
N LEU A 281 -5.93 -10.24 12.32
CA LEU A 281 -6.61 -11.34 11.63
C LEU A 281 -6.29 -12.69 12.27
N ILE A 282 -5.06 -12.92 12.70
CA ILE A 282 -4.64 -14.14 13.40
C ILE A 282 -5.36 -14.25 14.75
N GLN A 283 -5.58 -13.13 15.45
CA GLN A 283 -6.36 -13.12 16.68
C GLN A 283 -7.82 -13.58 16.50
N ALA A 284 -8.34 -13.53 15.27
CA ALA A 284 -9.65 -14.06 14.95
C ALA A 284 -9.67 -15.57 14.64
N VAL A 285 -8.52 -16.25 14.61
CA VAL A 285 -8.44 -17.70 14.36
C VAL A 285 -9.01 -18.46 15.57
N PRO A 286 -9.98 -19.36 15.38
CA PRO A 286 -10.60 -20.08 16.47
C PRO A 286 -9.60 -20.94 17.26
N GLY A 287 -9.53 -20.75 18.59
CA GLY A 287 -8.67 -21.52 19.47
C GLY A 287 -7.17 -21.25 19.37
N ALA A 288 -6.80 -20.11 18.77
CA ALA A 288 -5.41 -19.71 18.55
C ALA A 288 -4.77 -18.99 19.75
N GLU A 289 -5.55 -18.52 20.70
CA GLU A 289 -5.11 -17.76 21.87
C GLU A 289 -3.98 -18.48 22.62
N GLY A 290 -2.87 -17.78 22.85
CA GLY A 290 -1.69 -18.30 23.56
C GLY A 290 -0.87 -19.33 22.79
N LYS A 291 -1.19 -19.61 21.51
CA LYS A 291 -0.50 -20.62 20.70
C LYS A 291 0.36 -20.03 19.58
N TRP A 292 0.15 -18.79 19.25
CA TRP A 292 0.89 -18.11 18.19
C TRP A 292 2.04 -17.27 18.73
N ALA A 293 3.01 -17.04 17.88
CA ALA A 293 4.13 -16.13 18.11
C ALA A 293 4.48 -15.40 16.80
N ALA A 294 5.27 -14.35 16.93
CA ALA A 294 5.85 -13.66 15.79
C ALA A 294 7.37 -13.83 15.76
N ALA A 295 7.94 -13.82 14.57
CA ALA A 295 9.38 -13.83 14.32
C ALA A 295 9.69 -12.87 13.16
N ALA A 296 10.97 -12.50 13.02
CA ALA A 296 11.44 -11.77 11.86
C ALA A 296 11.05 -12.50 10.57
N MET A 297 10.82 -11.75 9.51
CA MET A 297 10.70 -12.31 8.17
C MET A 297 12.01 -12.98 7.76
N PRO A 298 12.01 -14.13 7.06
CA PRO A 298 13.24 -14.70 6.52
C PRO A 298 13.96 -13.69 5.61
N THR A 299 15.29 -13.61 5.71
CA THR A 299 16.07 -12.62 4.96
C THR A 299 17.00 -13.26 3.94
N TRP A 300 17.40 -12.47 2.93
CA TRP A 300 18.56 -12.73 2.08
C TRP A 300 19.82 -12.17 2.75
N GLU A 301 20.99 -12.69 2.43
CA GLU A 301 22.26 -12.25 3.03
C GLU A 301 22.52 -10.75 2.81
N ASP A 302 22.11 -10.23 1.65
CA ASP A 302 22.27 -8.84 1.21
C ASP A 302 20.95 -8.07 1.08
N GLY A 303 19.85 -8.63 1.62
CA GLY A 303 18.52 -8.03 1.59
C GLY A 303 18.24 -7.13 2.79
N TYR A 304 17.05 -6.53 2.76
CA TYR A 304 16.51 -5.76 3.88
C TYR A 304 15.85 -6.68 4.91
N ALA A 305 15.60 -6.18 6.11
CA ALA A 305 14.94 -6.98 7.13
C ALA A 305 13.50 -7.33 6.76
N SER A 306 12.81 -6.42 6.06
CA SER A 306 11.41 -6.57 5.70
C SER A 306 11.08 -5.88 4.38
N GLY A 307 10.01 -6.34 3.73
CA GLY A 307 9.28 -5.59 2.72
C GLY A 307 8.03 -4.94 3.32
N ALA A 308 7.20 -4.32 2.48
CA ALA A 308 5.91 -3.78 2.86
C ALA A 308 4.77 -4.56 2.20
N HIS A 309 3.76 -4.91 3.00
CA HIS A 309 2.53 -5.52 2.52
C HIS A 309 1.33 -4.74 3.07
N GLY A 310 0.70 -3.94 2.22
CA GLY A 310 -0.33 -2.98 2.60
C GLY A 310 0.26 -1.65 3.09
N GLY A 311 -0.55 -0.91 3.82
CA GLY A 311 -0.28 0.44 4.26
C GLY A 311 -1.11 1.47 3.50
N SER A 312 -1.59 2.48 4.22
CA SER A 312 -2.45 3.51 3.66
C SER A 312 -2.10 4.91 4.17
N SER A 313 -2.65 5.90 3.51
CA SER A 313 -2.48 7.31 3.82
C SER A 313 -3.81 8.02 3.97
N ALA A 314 -3.80 9.12 4.70
CA ALA A 314 -4.81 10.15 4.65
C ALA A 314 -4.39 11.18 3.57
N ALA A 315 -4.95 11.06 2.37
CA ALA A 315 -4.61 11.90 1.24
C ALA A 315 -5.58 13.08 1.12
N ILE A 316 -5.05 14.29 0.94
CA ILE A 316 -5.86 15.50 0.80
C ILE A 316 -6.22 15.70 -0.66
N LEU A 317 -7.52 15.81 -0.95
CA LEU A 317 -8.00 15.91 -2.32
C LEU A 317 -7.82 17.31 -2.89
N SER A 318 -7.52 17.39 -4.19
CA SER A 318 -7.33 18.66 -4.91
C SER A 318 -8.58 19.57 -4.93
N THR A 319 -9.75 19.00 -4.63
CA THR A 319 -11.01 19.71 -4.51
C THR A 319 -11.27 20.27 -3.10
N SER A 320 -10.43 19.95 -2.11
CA SER A 320 -10.55 20.48 -0.75
C SER A 320 -10.41 22.00 -0.74
N ARG A 321 -11.22 22.63 0.08
CA ARG A 321 -11.13 24.08 0.37
C ARG A 321 -10.40 24.37 1.67
N HIS A 322 -10.03 23.34 2.41
CA HIS A 322 -9.43 23.38 3.74
C HIS A 322 -8.18 22.49 3.85
N PRO A 323 -7.23 22.53 2.87
CA PRO A 323 -6.11 21.59 2.85
C PRO A 323 -5.16 21.78 4.04
N ALA A 324 -5.00 22.99 4.57
CA ALA A 324 -4.18 23.25 5.74
C ALA A 324 -4.77 22.62 7.01
N GLU A 325 -6.08 22.79 7.22
CA GLU A 325 -6.79 22.21 8.36
C GLU A 325 -6.92 20.69 8.24
N ALA A 326 -7.07 20.19 7.03
CA ALA A 326 -7.04 18.76 6.75
C ALA A 326 -5.67 18.16 7.11
N LEU A 327 -4.57 18.82 6.72
CA LEU A 327 -3.22 18.39 7.07
C LEU A 327 -2.98 18.41 8.58
N GLU A 328 -3.47 19.43 9.30
CA GLU A 328 -3.35 19.52 10.76
C GLU A 328 -4.02 18.32 11.45
N PHE A 329 -5.25 17.97 11.04
CA PHE A 329 -5.92 16.77 11.57
C PHE A 329 -5.17 15.49 11.24
N CYS A 330 -4.74 15.31 9.97
CA CYS A 330 -4.03 14.11 9.55
C CYS A 330 -2.70 13.94 10.30
N THR A 331 -1.95 15.04 10.50
CA THR A 331 -0.70 15.03 11.27
C THR A 331 -0.97 14.63 12.73
N TRP A 332 -1.97 15.25 13.38
CA TRP A 332 -2.35 14.85 14.73
C TRP A 332 -2.74 13.37 14.81
N MET A 333 -3.59 12.91 13.90
CA MET A 333 -4.06 11.51 13.89
C MET A 333 -2.92 10.50 13.77
N CYS A 334 -1.86 10.84 13.02
CA CYS A 334 -0.80 9.92 12.64
C CYS A 334 0.50 10.09 13.43
N THR A 335 0.64 11.13 14.27
CA THR A 335 1.88 11.38 15.02
C THR A 335 1.66 11.70 16.50
N ASP A 336 0.47 12.16 16.90
CA ASP A 336 0.15 12.42 18.30
C ASP A 336 -0.22 11.12 19.02
N PRO A 337 0.30 10.85 20.22
CA PRO A 337 -0.03 9.65 20.97
C PRO A 337 -1.53 9.38 21.12
N ALA A 338 -2.34 10.43 21.39
CA ALA A 338 -3.79 10.26 21.51
C ALA A 338 -4.45 9.87 20.18
N GLY A 339 -3.95 10.40 19.06
CA GLY A 339 -4.40 10.03 17.72
C GLY A 339 -4.07 8.58 17.39
N ILE A 340 -2.83 8.17 17.65
CA ILE A 340 -2.35 6.80 17.38
C ILE A 340 -3.07 5.78 18.24
N ASP A 341 -3.19 6.00 19.55
CA ASP A 341 -3.92 5.08 20.45
C ASP A 341 -5.38 4.94 20.02
N ALA A 342 -6.03 6.02 19.61
CA ALA A 342 -7.39 5.98 19.09
C ALA A 342 -7.47 5.20 17.75
N MET A 343 -6.50 5.38 16.86
CA MET A 343 -6.44 4.63 15.59
C MET A 343 -6.24 3.13 15.84
N ILE A 344 -5.43 2.75 16.81
CA ILE A 344 -5.23 1.35 17.20
C ILE A 344 -6.51 0.78 17.81
N GLU A 345 -7.09 1.48 18.79
CA GLU A 345 -8.25 1.00 19.55
C GLU A 345 -9.50 0.88 18.68
N PHE A 346 -9.81 1.90 17.90
CA PHE A 346 -11.10 1.96 17.18
C PHE A 346 -11.01 1.49 15.75
N CYS A 347 -9.91 1.77 15.06
CA CYS A 347 -9.76 1.44 13.64
C CYS A 347 -9.00 0.13 13.39
N GLY A 348 -8.17 -0.30 14.34
CA GLY A 348 -7.34 -1.51 14.17
C GLY A 348 -6.32 -1.34 13.05
N ILE A 349 -5.61 -0.21 13.02
CA ILE A 349 -4.55 0.03 12.01
C ILE A 349 -3.44 -1.01 12.12
N GLY A 350 -2.75 -1.29 11.00
CA GLY A 350 -1.65 -2.22 10.93
C GLY A 350 -0.48 -1.79 11.82
N TRP A 351 0.40 -0.93 11.34
CA TRP A 351 1.51 -0.38 12.12
C TRP A 351 1.43 1.13 12.21
N SER A 352 1.78 1.68 13.37
CA SER A 352 1.85 3.12 13.55
C SER A 352 2.86 3.75 12.59
N PRO A 353 2.51 4.82 11.89
CA PRO A 353 3.44 5.52 11.02
C PRO A 353 4.34 6.51 11.79
N ALA A 354 4.18 6.65 13.11
CA ALA A 354 4.98 7.57 13.92
C ALA A 354 6.38 6.99 14.20
N ALA A 355 7.39 7.87 14.21
CA ALA A 355 8.78 7.46 14.45
C ALA A 355 9.03 6.92 15.87
N ASP A 356 8.48 7.60 16.88
CA ASP A 356 8.84 7.36 18.27
C ASP A 356 7.68 6.79 19.12
N TYR A 357 6.54 6.46 18.49
CA TYR A 357 5.38 5.98 19.24
C TYR A 357 4.58 4.91 18.49
N ILE A 358 4.56 3.71 19.04
CA ILE A 358 3.88 2.55 18.46
C ILE A 358 2.48 2.29 19.04
N GLY A 359 2.06 3.08 20.02
CA GLY A 359 0.82 2.91 20.79
C GLY A 359 1.04 2.25 22.14
N GLU A 360 0.30 2.69 23.17
CA GLU A 360 0.44 2.17 24.54
C GLU A 360 0.17 0.66 24.62
N ALA A 361 -0.87 0.20 23.96
CA ALA A 361 -1.24 -1.23 23.94
C ALA A 361 -0.17 -2.13 23.31
N ARG A 362 0.59 -1.60 22.34
CA ARG A 362 1.63 -2.34 21.60
C ARG A 362 2.97 -2.42 22.33
N GLN A 363 3.16 -1.65 23.38
CA GLN A 363 4.35 -1.70 24.26
C GLN A 363 4.25 -2.80 25.31
N GLN A 364 3.15 -3.54 25.33
CA GLN A 364 2.92 -4.59 26.33
C GLN A 364 3.02 -5.99 25.72
N PRO A 365 3.48 -7.00 26.50
CA PRO A 365 3.40 -8.38 26.07
C PRO A 365 1.99 -8.81 25.73
N SER A 366 1.82 -9.55 24.65
CA SER A 366 0.54 -10.07 24.18
C SER A 366 0.30 -11.49 24.70
N GLU A 367 -0.72 -11.67 25.51
CA GLU A 367 -1.14 -13.02 25.96
C GLU A 367 -1.51 -13.91 24.77
N PHE A 368 -2.11 -13.34 23.73
CA PHE A 368 -2.44 -14.06 22.51
C PHE A 368 -1.19 -14.61 21.81
N PHE A 369 -0.13 -13.82 21.73
CA PHE A 369 1.15 -14.22 21.16
C PHE A 369 2.10 -14.83 22.22
N SER A 370 1.58 -15.75 23.03
CA SER A 370 2.35 -16.55 24.01
C SER A 370 3.14 -15.70 25.03
N GLY A 371 2.66 -14.53 25.38
CA GLY A 371 3.33 -13.59 26.29
C GLY A 371 4.51 -12.84 25.67
N GLN A 372 4.68 -12.89 24.36
CA GLN A 372 5.74 -12.18 23.65
C GLN A 372 5.41 -10.69 23.51
N ASN A 373 6.38 -9.82 23.70
CA ASN A 373 6.30 -8.41 23.30
C ASN A 373 6.69 -8.27 21.82
N TYR A 374 5.90 -8.94 20.95
CA TYR A 374 6.22 -9.11 19.53
C TYR A 374 6.31 -7.77 18.77
N ASN A 375 5.61 -6.74 19.23
CA ASN A 375 5.69 -5.43 18.57
C ASN A 375 7.09 -4.84 18.71
N GLU A 376 7.66 -4.78 19.91
CA GLU A 376 9.01 -4.27 20.16
C GLU A 376 10.10 -5.24 19.68
N GLU A 377 9.90 -6.54 19.91
CA GLU A 377 10.92 -7.56 19.61
C GLU A 377 11.02 -7.89 18.12
N VAL A 378 9.91 -7.76 17.36
CA VAL A 378 9.83 -8.18 15.96
C VAL A 378 9.43 -7.03 15.03
N ILE A 379 8.26 -6.40 15.27
CA ILE A 379 7.73 -5.46 14.28
C ILE A 379 8.54 -4.17 14.17
N VAL A 380 9.04 -3.63 15.29
CA VAL A 380 9.94 -2.46 15.29
C VAL A 380 11.18 -2.72 14.42
N PRO A 381 11.97 -3.79 14.64
CA PRO A 381 13.12 -4.06 13.74
C PRO A 381 12.73 -4.29 12.28
N MET A 382 11.55 -4.87 12.02
CA MET A 382 11.08 -5.05 10.64
C MET A 382 10.72 -3.72 9.98
N ALA A 383 10.09 -2.80 10.70
CA ALA A 383 9.76 -1.46 10.23
C ALA A 383 11.01 -0.63 9.93
N GLU A 384 11.98 -0.62 10.88
CA GLU A 384 13.25 0.09 10.73
C GLU A 384 14.13 -0.44 9.59
N GLY A 385 14.02 -1.73 9.29
CA GLY A 385 14.84 -2.42 8.29
C GLY A 385 14.20 -2.53 6.89
N GLN A 386 13.23 -1.71 6.54
CA GLN A 386 12.59 -1.71 5.21
C GLN A 386 13.48 -1.06 4.14
N ASN A 387 13.22 -1.42 2.87
CA ASN A 387 13.83 -0.80 1.71
C ASN A 387 13.25 0.61 1.47
N LEU A 388 14.01 1.64 1.81
CA LEU A 388 13.61 3.05 1.65
C LEU A 388 13.75 3.57 0.20
N GLU A 389 14.42 2.81 -0.68
CA GLU A 389 14.62 3.20 -2.08
C GLU A 389 13.43 2.79 -2.97
N TRP A 390 12.51 1.96 -2.44
CA TRP A 390 11.36 1.51 -3.21
C TRP A 390 10.42 2.66 -3.57
N THR A 391 10.09 2.75 -4.86
CA THR A 391 9.15 3.74 -5.39
C THR A 391 7.95 3.04 -6.04
N TRP A 392 6.73 3.49 -5.71
CA TRP A 392 5.52 2.98 -6.32
C TRP A 392 5.31 3.54 -7.74
N ALA A 393 4.84 2.70 -8.67
CA ALA A 393 4.57 3.10 -10.04
C ALA A 393 3.38 4.07 -10.16
N PRO A 394 3.37 4.94 -11.17
CA PRO A 394 2.22 5.82 -11.47
C PRO A 394 0.92 5.06 -11.81
N LEU A 395 1.00 3.82 -12.25
CA LEU A 395 -0.13 2.97 -12.65
C LEU A 395 -0.12 1.65 -11.87
N MET A 396 0.13 1.74 -10.54
CA MET A 396 0.38 0.58 -9.69
C MET A 396 -0.75 -0.45 -9.70
N GLN A 397 -2.01 -0.04 -9.89
CA GLN A 397 -3.12 -0.99 -10.01
C GLN A 397 -2.93 -1.92 -11.21
N ARG A 398 -2.47 -1.40 -12.36
CA ARG A 398 -2.17 -2.23 -13.53
C ARG A 398 -1.01 -3.17 -13.30
N VAL A 399 0.02 -2.71 -12.60
CA VAL A 399 1.15 -3.55 -12.19
C VAL A 399 0.64 -4.71 -11.32
N MET A 400 -0.18 -4.43 -10.32
CA MET A 400 -0.74 -5.45 -9.42
C MET A 400 -1.64 -6.46 -10.16
N ASP A 401 -2.43 -6.01 -11.14
CA ASP A 401 -3.27 -6.89 -11.98
C ASP A 401 -2.38 -7.85 -12.82
N ILE A 402 -1.31 -7.34 -13.42
CA ILE A 402 -0.36 -8.14 -14.22
C ILE A 402 0.35 -9.17 -13.34
N ILE A 403 0.87 -8.73 -12.18
CA ILE A 403 1.58 -9.61 -11.25
C ILE A 403 0.63 -10.66 -10.66
N GLY A 404 -0.60 -10.29 -10.26
CA GLY A 404 -1.60 -11.23 -9.75
C GLY A 404 -1.98 -12.30 -10.79
N ASN A 405 -2.20 -11.89 -12.04
CA ASN A 405 -2.46 -12.84 -13.12
C ASN A 405 -1.27 -13.80 -13.35
N GLY A 406 -0.06 -13.27 -13.28
CA GLY A 406 1.15 -14.07 -13.42
C GLY A 406 1.36 -15.04 -12.26
N MET A 407 1.11 -14.61 -11.01
CA MET A 407 1.13 -15.47 -9.82
C MET A 407 0.15 -16.64 -10.01
N THR A 408 -1.05 -16.38 -10.52
CA THR A 408 -2.03 -17.42 -10.84
C THR A 408 -1.46 -18.45 -11.83
N ALA A 409 -0.83 -17.99 -12.90
CA ALA A 409 -0.21 -18.87 -13.89
C ALA A 409 0.96 -19.69 -13.32
N ALA A 410 1.80 -19.08 -12.46
CA ALA A 410 2.89 -19.76 -11.80
C ALA A 410 2.41 -20.84 -10.81
N ILE A 411 1.42 -20.52 -9.99
CA ILE A 411 0.80 -21.45 -9.05
C ILE A 411 0.16 -22.64 -9.77
N ASN A 412 -0.44 -22.42 -10.93
CA ASN A 412 -1.02 -23.49 -11.77
C ASN A 412 0.05 -24.30 -12.54
N GLY A 413 1.33 -23.92 -12.46
CA GLY A 413 2.42 -24.56 -13.22
C GLY A 413 2.36 -24.28 -14.71
N GLU A 414 1.65 -23.25 -15.14
CA GLU A 414 1.52 -22.87 -16.55
C GLU A 414 2.74 -22.09 -17.04
N ARG A 415 3.34 -21.30 -16.15
CA ARG A 415 4.45 -20.42 -16.47
C ARG A 415 5.29 -20.07 -15.22
N PRO A 416 6.62 -20.07 -15.28
CA PRO A 416 7.46 -19.68 -14.15
C PRO A 416 7.45 -18.16 -13.92
N LEU A 417 7.70 -17.73 -12.69
CA LEU A 417 7.77 -16.32 -12.28
C LEU A 417 8.89 -15.56 -12.98
N VAL A 418 10.01 -16.22 -13.27
CA VAL A 418 11.13 -15.62 -14.01
C VAL A 418 10.72 -15.12 -15.40
N ASP A 419 9.88 -15.89 -16.12
CA ASP A 419 9.34 -15.48 -17.42
C ASP A 419 8.26 -14.41 -17.29
N LEU A 420 7.49 -14.45 -16.19
CA LEU A 420 6.47 -13.45 -15.89
C LEU A 420 7.08 -12.06 -15.77
N LEU A 421 8.17 -11.90 -15.01
CA LEU A 421 8.75 -10.58 -14.75
C LEU A 421 9.24 -9.90 -16.03
N GLY A 422 9.84 -10.66 -16.95
CA GLY A 422 10.30 -10.13 -18.25
C GLY A 422 9.15 -9.58 -19.10
N ASP A 423 8.06 -10.36 -19.23
CA ASP A 423 6.90 -9.89 -20.00
C ASP A 423 6.18 -8.74 -19.29
N ALA A 424 6.06 -8.81 -17.93
CA ALA A 424 5.46 -7.75 -17.14
C ALA A 424 6.20 -6.42 -17.30
N GLN A 425 7.54 -6.44 -17.30
CA GLN A 425 8.34 -5.23 -17.54
C GLN A 425 8.00 -4.59 -18.88
N THR A 426 8.01 -5.38 -19.96
CA THR A 426 7.71 -4.89 -21.30
C THR A 426 6.28 -4.37 -21.41
N GLU A 427 5.29 -5.12 -20.90
CA GLU A 427 3.88 -4.72 -20.91
C GLU A 427 3.65 -3.42 -20.12
N ILE A 428 4.28 -3.29 -18.95
CA ILE A 428 4.14 -2.09 -18.11
C ILE A 428 4.76 -0.87 -18.79
N VAL A 429 5.93 -0.99 -19.41
CA VAL A 429 6.54 0.10 -20.18
C VAL A 429 5.61 0.54 -21.32
N GLU A 430 5.03 -0.40 -22.08
CA GLU A 430 4.06 -0.10 -23.14
C GLU A 430 2.80 0.62 -22.58
N ILE A 431 2.26 0.16 -21.46
CA ILE A 431 1.11 0.78 -20.81
C ILE A 431 1.45 2.21 -20.34
N MET A 432 2.61 2.41 -19.71
CA MET A 432 3.06 3.73 -19.26
C MET A 432 3.19 4.69 -20.45
N GLN A 433 3.85 4.26 -21.52
CA GLN A 433 3.99 5.05 -22.76
C GLN A 433 2.64 5.34 -23.41
N GLY A 434 1.73 4.35 -23.45
CA GLY A 434 0.36 4.51 -23.95
C GLY A 434 -0.47 5.52 -23.17
N ASN A 435 -0.13 5.76 -21.89
CA ASN A 435 -0.74 6.79 -21.04
C ASN A 435 0.04 8.13 -21.07
N GLY A 436 1.00 8.28 -21.98
CA GLY A 436 1.74 9.53 -22.16
C GLY A 436 2.88 9.74 -21.17
N LEU A 437 3.27 8.72 -20.42
CA LEU A 437 4.44 8.75 -19.55
C LEU A 437 5.68 8.39 -20.37
N ASN A 438 6.79 9.08 -20.10
CA ASN A 438 8.09 8.67 -20.61
C ASN A 438 8.62 7.52 -19.76
N ALA A 439 8.73 6.32 -20.31
CA ALA A 439 9.18 5.13 -19.60
C ALA A 439 10.11 4.30 -20.48
N GLU A 440 11.19 3.77 -19.88
CA GLU A 440 12.17 2.91 -20.54
C GLU A 440 12.47 1.69 -19.64
N GLU A 441 12.81 0.56 -20.26
CA GLU A 441 13.37 -0.58 -19.53
C GLU A 441 14.78 -0.26 -19.02
N ALA A 442 15.14 -0.76 -17.84
CA ALA A 442 16.51 -0.73 -17.35
C ALA A 442 17.43 -1.49 -18.32
N ARG A 443 18.68 -1.01 -18.47
CA ARG A 443 19.69 -1.56 -19.40
C ARG A 443 20.58 -2.56 -18.71
#